data_9dfa81fa5f6e9d4978df488d8f833f09
#
_entry.id   9dfa81fa5f6e9d4978df488d8f833f09
#
_cell.length_a   1.000
_cell.length_b   1.000
_cell.length_c   1.000
_cell.angle_alpha   90.00
_cell.angle_beta   90.00
_cell.angle_gamma   90.00
#
_symmetry.space_group_name_H-M   'P 1'
#
loop_
_entity.id
_entity.type
_entity.pdbx_description
1 polymer ?
#
loop_
_entity_poly.entity_id
_entity_poly.type
_entity_poly.pdbx_seq_one_letter_code
_entity_poly.pdbx_strand_id
1 'polypeptide(L)'
;MKRSFFAAALCVSALFAACSEKMETDEEMLAEWHESVTEDEYSDEPVTRAVASNGAWMAGLDDSTPFARLSIPGTHDAVTGDGTAFSIGRTQSLGLAAQWDLGIRAFDFRPGYRKVRVRAFKYKNELHVYHGFIPTKTSFKKAVQTLMNKIDSNPSEFAVVIMQFENGSPAYNDRSVWNSLMSEFLSSEETFPSRFRIDYRPDLTVGDLRGKILILSRDAYADQPITSGYISGWSFAEEGTTSARITSRVATGVLGVQDYYHVEKPEVKVKAVSDFMDWAADNASENAWTINHTSGYTGILSTDNTYRENAANNNPTVYRRLINGECASTGMVMMDWVGNFKSGRYEVYGDLLPQAIIDNNFRK
;
A
#
# COMPACT_ATOMS: atom_id res chain seq x y z
N MET A 1 -21.47 -30.70 -4.24
CA MET A 1 -20.68 -29.45 -4.24
C MET A 1 -19.72 -29.27 -3.05
N LYS A 2 -19.84 -30.00 -1.93
CA LYS A 2 -18.92 -29.85 -0.77
C LYS A 2 -17.58 -30.61 -0.86
N ARG A 3 -17.41 -31.53 -1.80
CA ARG A 3 -16.18 -32.34 -1.93
C ARG A 3 -15.07 -31.71 -2.76
N SER A 4 -15.36 -30.73 -3.64
CA SER A 4 -14.35 -30.06 -4.47
C SER A 4 -13.57 -28.97 -3.71
N PHE A 5 -14.17 -28.35 -2.70
CA PHE A 5 -13.51 -27.34 -1.88
C PHE A 5 -12.39 -27.90 -0.98
N PHE A 6 -12.59 -29.11 -0.46
CA PHE A 6 -11.58 -29.76 0.37
C PHE A 6 -10.36 -30.23 -0.44
N ALA A 7 -10.55 -30.61 -1.71
CA ALA A 7 -9.47 -31.07 -2.55
C ALA A 7 -8.54 -29.90 -2.99
N ALA A 8 -9.09 -28.74 -3.29
CA ALA A 8 -8.28 -27.58 -3.68
C ALA A 8 -7.49 -27.01 -2.47
N ALA A 9 -8.09 -26.95 -1.29
CA ALA A 9 -7.39 -26.52 -0.08
C ALA A 9 -6.32 -27.53 0.36
N LEU A 10 -6.53 -28.82 0.16
CA LEU A 10 -5.52 -29.86 0.44
C LEU A 10 -4.37 -29.82 -0.59
N CYS A 11 -4.63 -29.54 -1.86
CA CYS A 11 -3.58 -29.43 -2.86
C CYS A 11 -2.68 -28.21 -2.61
N VAL A 12 -3.22 -27.08 -2.19
CA VAL A 12 -2.43 -25.90 -1.82
C VAL A 12 -1.62 -26.17 -0.55
N SER A 13 -2.21 -26.78 0.47
CA SER A 13 -1.48 -27.14 1.70
C SER A 13 -0.48 -28.29 1.49
N ALA A 14 -0.73 -29.24 0.61
CA ALA A 14 0.20 -30.33 0.30
C ALA A 14 1.40 -29.83 -0.55
N LEU A 15 1.21 -28.87 -1.45
CA LEU A 15 2.30 -28.21 -2.16
C LEU A 15 3.21 -27.45 -1.19
N PHE A 16 2.65 -26.78 -0.18
CA PHE A 16 3.44 -26.07 0.84
C PHE A 16 4.16 -27.01 1.80
N ALA A 17 3.58 -28.13 2.19
CA ALA A 17 4.23 -29.12 3.05
C ALA A 17 5.40 -29.85 2.32
N ALA A 18 5.24 -30.16 1.03
CA ALA A 18 6.29 -30.77 0.23
C ALA A 18 7.43 -29.80 -0.11
N CYS A 19 7.15 -28.49 -0.21
CA CYS A 19 8.18 -27.47 -0.42
C CYS A 19 8.94 -27.13 0.88
N SER A 20 8.30 -27.23 2.05
CA SER A 20 8.94 -26.83 3.32
C SER A 20 10.04 -27.77 3.79
N GLU A 21 10.09 -29.00 3.32
CA GLU A 21 11.13 -29.98 3.70
C GLU A 21 12.39 -29.92 2.82
N LYS A 22 12.36 -29.24 1.67
CA LYS A 22 13.45 -29.24 0.68
C LYS A 22 14.14 -27.90 0.45
N MET A 23 13.62 -26.78 0.96
CA MET A 23 14.09 -25.45 0.57
C MET A 23 14.76 -24.71 1.72
N GLU A 24 16.03 -24.37 1.54
CA GLU A 24 16.83 -23.70 2.56
C GLU A 24 16.65 -22.18 2.59
N THR A 25 16.13 -21.54 1.52
CA THR A 25 15.91 -20.08 1.44
C THR A 25 14.76 -19.70 0.50
N ASP A 26 14.17 -18.52 0.67
CA ASP A 26 13.17 -17.96 -0.24
C ASP A 26 13.74 -17.69 -1.66
N GLU A 27 15.07 -17.50 -1.77
CA GLU A 27 15.73 -17.34 -3.08
C GLU A 27 15.79 -18.66 -3.85
N GLU A 28 16.01 -19.78 -3.18
CA GLU A 28 15.95 -21.11 -3.79
C GLU A 28 14.51 -21.42 -4.21
N MET A 29 13.55 -21.07 -3.39
CA MET A 29 12.13 -21.17 -3.72
C MET A 29 11.76 -20.32 -4.94
N LEU A 30 12.26 -19.10 -5.05
CA LEU A 30 12.03 -18.22 -6.19
C LEU A 30 12.76 -18.72 -7.45
N ALA A 31 13.96 -19.29 -7.32
CA ALA A 31 14.73 -19.80 -8.45
C ALA A 31 14.11 -21.06 -9.05
N GLU A 32 13.73 -22.07 -8.23
CA GLU A 32 13.02 -23.27 -8.71
C GLU A 32 11.67 -22.93 -9.35
N TRP A 33 11.00 -21.89 -8.84
CA TRP A 33 9.72 -21.46 -9.40
C TRP A 33 9.87 -20.75 -10.75
N HIS A 34 10.95 -19.97 -10.96
CA HIS A 34 11.26 -19.34 -12.25
C HIS A 34 11.46 -20.37 -13.39
N GLU A 35 11.92 -21.58 -13.07
CA GLU A 35 12.06 -22.66 -14.07
C GLU A 35 10.72 -23.37 -14.38
N SER A 36 9.73 -23.29 -13.50
CA SER A 36 8.49 -24.08 -13.63
C SER A 36 7.31 -23.31 -14.22
N VAL A 37 7.37 -21.97 -14.27
CA VAL A 37 6.30 -21.14 -14.83
C VAL A 37 6.68 -20.68 -16.22
N THR A 38 6.11 -21.35 -17.21
CA THR A 38 5.97 -20.77 -18.54
C THR A 38 5.23 -19.44 -18.40
N GLU A 39 5.81 -18.38 -18.91
CA GLU A 39 5.17 -17.07 -19.03
C GLU A 39 3.81 -17.25 -19.70
N ASP A 40 2.73 -17.27 -18.90
CA ASP A 40 1.42 -17.04 -19.47
C ASP A 40 1.47 -15.64 -20.09
N GLU A 41 1.35 -15.59 -21.42
CA GLU A 41 1.28 -14.42 -22.26
C GLU A 41 0.10 -13.52 -21.82
N TYR A 42 0.25 -12.81 -20.73
CA TYR A 42 -0.51 -11.61 -20.48
C TYR A 42 0.31 -10.42 -20.96
N SER A 43 0.33 -10.22 -22.27
CA SER A 43 0.74 -8.96 -22.86
C SER A 43 -0.33 -7.91 -22.58
N ASP A 44 -0.42 -7.47 -21.33
CA ASP A 44 -1.02 -6.19 -20.99
C ASP A 44 -0.01 -5.12 -21.43
N GLU A 45 0.09 -4.86 -22.74
CA GLU A 45 0.68 -3.61 -23.23
C GLU A 45 -0.10 -2.47 -22.55
N PRO A 46 0.53 -1.71 -21.64
CA PRO A 46 -0.15 -0.59 -21.03
C PRO A 46 -0.50 0.40 -22.14
N VAL A 47 -1.77 0.70 -22.30
CA VAL A 47 -2.19 1.85 -23.12
C VAL A 47 -1.77 3.09 -22.32
N THR A 48 -0.48 3.41 -22.38
CA THR A 48 0.09 4.59 -21.75
C THR A 48 -0.28 5.80 -22.59
N ARG A 49 -1.28 6.56 -22.14
CA ARG A 49 -1.30 7.99 -22.47
C ARG A 49 -0.05 8.59 -21.83
N ALA A 50 0.65 9.47 -22.57
CA ALA A 50 1.78 10.20 -22.02
C ALA A 50 1.27 11.05 -20.84
N VAL A 51 1.39 10.51 -19.63
CA VAL A 51 1.09 11.22 -18.39
C VAL A 51 2.26 12.15 -18.14
N ALA A 52 2.01 13.45 -17.97
CA ALA A 52 3.03 14.39 -17.53
C ALA A 52 3.61 13.86 -16.20
N SER A 53 4.94 13.89 -16.05
CA SER A 53 5.56 13.42 -14.82
C SER A 53 5.14 14.28 -13.64
N ASN A 54 4.45 13.67 -12.66
CA ASN A 54 4.02 14.32 -11.42
C ASN A 54 5.04 14.12 -10.28
N GLY A 55 6.31 13.86 -10.64
CA GLY A 55 7.35 13.54 -9.66
C GLY A 55 7.60 14.62 -8.59
N ALA A 56 7.13 15.86 -8.80
CA ALA A 56 7.34 16.99 -7.88
C ALA A 56 6.09 17.88 -7.73
N TRP A 57 4.89 17.30 -7.74
CA TRP A 57 3.64 18.06 -7.71
C TRP A 57 3.40 18.83 -6.41
N MET A 58 3.96 18.34 -5.29
CA MET A 58 3.82 19.02 -3.99
C MET A 58 4.61 20.33 -3.91
N ALA A 59 5.54 20.58 -4.88
CA ALA A 59 6.23 21.87 -4.97
C ALA A 59 5.27 23.06 -5.16
N GLY A 60 4.08 22.82 -5.71
CA GLY A 60 3.02 23.83 -5.87
C GLY A 60 2.16 24.06 -4.64
N LEU A 61 2.34 23.31 -3.56
CA LEU A 61 1.60 23.47 -2.32
C LEU A 61 2.28 24.48 -1.39
N ASP A 62 1.46 25.24 -0.65
CA ASP A 62 1.95 26.09 0.42
C ASP A 62 2.41 25.22 1.61
N ASP A 63 3.54 25.60 2.24
CA ASP A 63 4.09 24.91 3.40
C ASP A 63 3.14 24.91 4.61
N SER A 64 2.26 25.90 4.71
CA SER A 64 1.25 25.99 5.77
C SER A 64 0.01 25.14 5.54
N THR A 65 -0.10 24.48 4.38
CA THR A 65 -1.25 23.61 4.06
C THR A 65 -1.33 22.45 5.06
N PRO A 66 -2.44 22.29 5.81
CA PRO A 66 -2.61 21.19 6.73
C PRO A 66 -2.66 19.85 6.00
N PHE A 67 -1.96 18.83 6.51
CA PHE A 67 -1.98 17.49 5.95
C PHE A 67 -3.39 16.91 5.82
N ALA A 68 -4.25 17.16 6.82
CA ALA A 68 -5.64 16.70 6.84
C ALA A 68 -6.48 17.20 5.65
N ARG A 69 -6.07 18.30 5.00
CA ARG A 69 -6.79 18.89 3.85
C ARG A 69 -6.29 18.41 2.51
N LEU A 70 -5.25 17.59 2.49
CA LEU A 70 -4.68 17.12 1.23
C LEU A 70 -5.52 16.02 0.60
N SER A 71 -5.54 16.02 -0.74
CA SER A 71 -5.95 14.90 -1.56
C SER A 71 -4.68 14.19 -2.02
N ILE A 72 -4.44 12.96 -1.54
CA ILE A 72 -3.19 12.25 -1.75
C ILE A 72 -3.44 10.94 -2.51
N PRO A 73 -2.93 10.80 -3.74
CA PRO A 73 -3.00 9.53 -4.44
C PRO A 73 -2.10 8.50 -3.76
N GLY A 74 -2.64 7.32 -3.52
CA GLY A 74 -1.98 6.22 -2.84
C GLY A 74 -2.19 4.87 -3.52
N THR A 75 -1.38 3.88 -3.17
CA THR A 75 -1.43 2.52 -3.69
C THR A 75 -1.53 1.49 -2.59
N HIS A 76 -2.52 0.61 -2.71
CA HIS A 76 -2.66 -0.59 -1.89
C HIS A 76 -1.62 -1.62 -2.35
N ASP A 77 -0.99 -2.34 -1.40
CA ASP A 77 0.05 -3.33 -1.67
C ASP A 77 1.10 -2.85 -2.69
N ALA A 78 1.61 -1.64 -2.49
CA ALA A 78 2.39 -0.86 -3.45
C ALA A 78 3.57 -1.61 -4.07
N VAL A 79 4.24 -2.48 -3.29
CA VAL A 79 5.46 -3.19 -3.72
C VAL A 79 5.16 -4.35 -4.67
N THR A 80 3.91 -4.79 -4.79
CA THR A 80 3.52 -5.86 -5.73
C THR A 80 3.78 -5.48 -7.19
N GLY A 81 3.85 -4.19 -7.50
CA GLY A 81 4.21 -3.68 -8.81
C GLY A 81 5.67 -3.91 -9.21
N ASP A 82 6.58 -4.09 -8.24
CA ASP A 82 7.96 -4.49 -8.49
C ASP A 82 8.07 -6.00 -8.82
N GLY A 83 6.97 -6.72 -8.72
CA GLY A 83 6.80 -8.14 -8.99
C GLY A 83 6.53 -8.95 -7.72
N THR A 84 5.82 -10.05 -7.90
CA THR A 84 5.47 -11.03 -6.87
C THR A 84 5.87 -12.43 -7.33
N ALA A 85 5.96 -13.38 -6.38
CA ALA A 85 6.23 -14.78 -6.70
C ALA A 85 5.09 -15.40 -7.52
N PHE A 86 3.84 -14.98 -7.29
CA PHE A 86 2.67 -15.46 -8.01
C PHE A 86 1.83 -14.30 -8.52
N SER A 87 1.37 -14.37 -9.76
CA SER A 87 0.56 -13.30 -10.38
C SER A 87 -0.72 -12.97 -9.62
N ILE A 88 -1.30 -13.93 -8.91
CA ILE A 88 -2.49 -13.76 -8.05
C ILE A 88 -2.25 -12.75 -6.91
N GLY A 89 -1.00 -12.56 -6.48
CA GLY A 89 -0.65 -11.56 -5.47
C GLY A 89 -0.43 -10.16 -6.01
N ARG A 90 -0.63 -9.93 -7.32
CA ARG A 90 -0.32 -8.64 -7.94
C ARG A 90 -1.53 -7.72 -7.89
N THR A 91 -1.37 -6.56 -7.28
CA THR A 91 -2.38 -5.49 -7.19
C THR A 91 -1.96 -4.23 -7.95
N GLN A 92 -0.68 -4.13 -8.33
CA GLN A 92 -0.13 -2.99 -9.05
C GLN A 92 0.57 -3.42 -10.34
N SER A 93 0.47 -2.61 -11.39
CA SER A 93 1.21 -2.83 -12.65
C SER A 93 2.54 -2.09 -12.68
N LEU A 94 2.66 -0.95 -11.99
CA LEU A 94 3.85 -0.14 -11.93
C LEU A 94 4.68 -0.43 -10.68
N GLY A 95 6.00 -0.54 -10.83
CA GLY A 95 6.93 -0.55 -9.70
C GLY A 95 6.97 0.79 -8.96
N LEU A 96 7.47 0.80 -7.73
CA LEU A 96 7.44 1.96 -6.83
C LEU A 96 7.99 3.25 -7.44
N ALA A 97 9.09 3.17 -8.20
CA ALA A 97 9.68 4.35 -8.83
C ALA A 97 8.72 4.97 -9.85
N ALA A 98 8.05 4.15 -10.66
CA ALA A 98 7.08 4.61 -11.65
C ALA A 98 5.77 5.10 -11.00
N GLN A 99 5.33 4.46 -9.90
CA GLN A 99 4.21 4.96 -9.09
C GLN A 99 4.49 6.38 -8.57
N TRP A 100 5.71 6.62 -8.07
CA TRP A 100 6.13 7.96 -7.66
C TRP A 100 6.06 8.98 -8.81
N ASP A 101 6.58 8.62 -9.98
CA ASP A 101 6.60 9.50 -11.16
C ASP A 101 5.19 9.79 -11.68
N LEU A 102 4.24 8.89 -11.45
CA LEU A 102 2.80 9.10 -11.69
C LEU A 102 2.17 10.07 -10.67
N GLY A 103 2.83 10.32 -9.53
CA GLY A 103 2.38 11.25 -8.50
C GLY A 103 1.92 10.60 -7.20
N ILE A 104 2.04 9.27 -7.07
CA ILE A 104 1.68 8.57 -5.83
C ILE A 104 2.57 9.03 -4.68
N ARG A 105 1.95 9.30 -3.50
CA ARG A 105 2.64 9.72 -2.28
C ARG A 105 2.22 8.96 -1.02
N ALA A 106 1.16 8.15 -1.08
CA ALA A 106 0.83 7.20 -0.02
C ALA A 106 1.05 5.76 -0.51
N PHE A 107 1.76 4.96 0.25
CA PHE A 107 2.18 3.61 -0.14
C PHE A 107 1.86 2.63 0.99
N ASP A 108 1.04 1.62 0.71
CA ASP A 108 0.77 0.52 1.62
C ASP A 108 1.86 -0.54 1.48
N PHE A 109 2.62 -0.76 2.55
CA PHE A 109 3.67 -1.75 2.62
C PHE A 109 3.30 -2.84 3.62
N ARG A 110 3.59 -4.08 3.24
CA ARG A 110 3.31 -5.25 4.06
C ARG A 110 4.63 -5.95 4.47
N PRO A 111 5.41 -5.33 5.37
CA PRO A 111 6.68 -5.91 5.80
C PRO A 111 6.45 -7.15 6.66
N GLY A 112 7.02 -8.27 6.22
CA GLY A 112 7.31 -9.44 7.02
C GLY A 112 8.82 -9.61 7.18
N TYR A 113 9.28 -10.84 7.43
CA TYR A 113 10.71 -11.14 7.41
C TYR A 113 10.96 -12.53 6.83
N ARG A 114 12.20 -12.76 6.41
CA ARG A 114 12.67 -14.05 5.88
C ARG A 114 14.12 -14.29 6.27
N LYS A 115 14.57 -15.54 6.17
CA LYS A 115 15.99 -15.87 6.23
C LYS A 115 16.64 -15.63 4.88
N VAL A 116 17.75 -14.91 4.89
CA VAL A 116 18.60 -14.72 3.71
C VAL A 116 19.99 -15.28 3.97
N ARG A 117 20.57 -15.91 2.95
CA ARG A 117 21.91 -16.44 3.02
C ARG A 117 22.92 -15.29 2.94
N VAL A 118 23.80 -15.18 3.92
CA VAL A 118 24.86 -14.16 3.94
C VAL A 118 26.16 -14.72 3.36
N ARG A 119 26.45 -15.98 3.67
CA ARG A 119 27.58 -16.77 3.15
C ARG A 119 27.33 -18.24 3.44
N ALA A 120 28.22 -19.15 2.95
CA ALA A 120 28.07 -20.59 3.18
C ALA A 120 27.72 -20.87 4.66
N PHE A 121 26.58 -21.55 4.86
CA PHE A 121 26.03 -21.97 6.16
C PHE A 121 25.74 -20.83 7.18
N LYS A 122 25.74 -19.55 6.72
CA LYS A 122 25.38 -18.42 7.59
C LYS A 122 24.18 -17.68 7.02
N TYR A 123 23.13 -17.61 7.82
CA TYR A 123 21.87 -16.95 7.51
C TYR A 123 21.62 -15.78 8.47
N LYS A 124 20.84 -14.81 8.04
CA LYS A 124 20.28 -13.76 8.89
C LYS A 124 18.80 -13.56 8.58
N ASN A 125 18.03 -13.05 9.53
CA ASN A 125 16.70 -12.54 9.23
C ASN A 125 16.79 -11.17 8.56
N GLU A 126 15.89 -10.89 7.62
CA GLU A 126 15.81 -9.65 6.88
C GLU A 126 14.34 -9.26 6.67
N LEU A 127 14.04 -7.97 6.79
CA LEU A 127 12.72 -7.46 6.44
C LEU A 127 12.46 -7.58 4.94
N HIS A 128 11.33 -8.15 4.60
CA HIS A 128 10.89 -8.35 3.22
C HIS A 128 9.43 -7.96 3.07
N VAL A 129 8.98 -7.62 1.85
CA VAL A 129 7.59 -7.22 1.62
C VAL A 129 6.81 -8.37 1.03
N TYR A 130 5.58 -8.54 1.52
CA TYR A 130 4.68 -9.63 1.14
C TYR A 130 3.32 -9.09 0.68
N HIS A 131 2.52 -9.96 0.10
CA HIS A 131 1.08 -9.85 -0.02
C HIS A 131 0.47 -11.17 0.47
N GLY A 132 -0.10 -11.16 1.66
CA GLY A 132 -0.43 -12.39 2.38
C GLY A 132 0.84 -13.22 2.63
N PHE A 133 0.83 -14.44 2.13
CA PHE A 133 1.99 -15.35 2.15
C PHE A 133 2.89 -15.23 0.91
N ILE A 134 2.55 -14.39 -0.05
CA ILE A 134 3.25 -14.28 -1.33
C ILE A 134 4.37 -13.24 -1.20
N PRO A 135 5.65 -13.63 -1.29
CA PRO A 135 6.75 -12.67 -1.27
C PRO A 135 6.77 -11.83 -2.55
N THR A 136 7.07 -10.56 -2.40
CA THR A 136 7.41 -9.68 -3.53
C THR A 136 8.87 -9.92 -3.96
N LYS A 137 9.29 -9.33 -5.09
CA LYS A 137 10.70 -9.37 -5.54
C LYS A 137 11.58 -8.30 -4.86
N THR A 138 11.04 -7.55 -3.92
CA THR A 138 11.70 -6.38 -3.34
C THR A 138 11.76 -6.49 -1.81
N SER A 139 12.95 -6.32 -1.21
CA SER A 139 13.10 -6.22 0.23
C SER A 139 12.55 -4.90 0.76
N PHE A 140 12.17 -4.86 2.05
CA PHE A 140 11.67 -3.65 2.67
C PHE A 140 12.70 -2.50 2.60
N LYS A 141 14.00 -2.81 2.84
CA LYS A 141 15.10 -1.84 2.71
C LYS A 141 15.15 -1.23 1.31
N LYS A 142 15.04 -2.04 0.26
CA LYS A 142 15.07 -1.57 -1.12
C LYS A 142 13.85 -0.70 -1.45
N ALA A 143 12.66 -1.09 -0.99
CA ALA A 143 11.45 -0.31 -1.18
C ALA A 143 11.56 1.08 -0.56
N VAL A 144 11.98 1.16 0.71
CA VAL A 144 12.20 2.44 1.40
C VAL A 144 13.29 3.28 0.72
N GLN A 145 14.41 2.64 0.31
CA GLN A 145 15.48 3.33 -0.41
C GLN A 145 15.00 3.93 -1.74
N THR A 146 14.10 3.25 -2.44
CA THR A 146 13.50 3.79 -3.67
C THR A 146 12.75 5.10 -3.39
N LEU A 147 11.93 5.14 -2.34
CA LEU A 147 11.22 6.36 -1.96
C LEU A 147 12.19 7.48 -1.51
N MET A 148 13.22 7.14 -0.73
CA MET A 148 14.23 8.10 -0.30
C MET A 148 14.96 8.72 -1.48
N ASN A 149 15.40 7.92 -2.46
CA ASN A 149 16.07 8.42 -3.67
C ASN A 149 15.16 9.38 -4.46
N LYS A 150 13.87 9.12 -4.52
CA LYS A 150 12.89 9.99 -5.16
C LYS A 150 12.72 11.31 -4.42
N ILE A 151 12.67 11.27 -3.09
CA ILE A 151 12.61 12.48 -2.24
C ILE A 151 13.91 13.28 -2.35
N ASP A 152 15.08 12.64 -2.40
CA ASP A 152 16.36 13.32 -2.57
C ASP A 152 16.44 14.10 -3.88
N SER A 153 15.84 13.52 -4.93
CA SER A 153 15.75 14.19 -6.24
C SER A 153 14.67 15.28 -6.27
N ASN A 154 13.73 15.26 -5.35
CA ASN A 154 12.58 16.18 -5.28
C ASN A 154 12.31 16.56 -3.81
N PRO A 155 13.12 17.44 -3.19
CA PRO A 155 13.04 17.74 -1.75
C PRO A 155 11.76 18.49 -1.34
N SER A 156 10.98 18.99 -2.27
CA SER A 156 9.63 19.52 -2.03
C SER A 156 8.62 18.44 -1.62
N GLU A 157 8.92 17.20 -1.93
CA GLU A 157 8.01 16.07 -1.76
C GLU A 157 8.17 15.41 -0.40
N PHE A 158 7.15 14.64 -0.02
CA PHE A 158 7.20 13.65 1.05
C PHE A 158 6.48 12.37 0.63
N ALA A 159 6.67 11.30 1.38
CA ALA A 159 5.90 10.07 1.23
C ALA A 159 5.20 9.70 2.54
N VAL A 160 4.06 9.04 2.44
CA VAL A 160 3.40 8.34 3.55
C VAL A 160 3.54 6.84 3.29
N VAL A 161 4.07 6.10 4.26
CA VAL A 161 4.13 4.65 4.25
C VAL A 161 3.20 4.11 5.33
N ILE A 162 2.17 3.41 4.93
CA ILE A 162 1.25 2.72 5.83
C ILE A 162 1.73 1.28 5.92
N MET A 163 2.02 0.78 7.13
CA MET A 163 2.56 -0.55 7.32
C MET A 163 1.59 -1.47 8.05
N GLN A 164 1.57 -2.73 7.62
CA GLN A 164 0.97 -3.84 8.36
C GLN A 164 1.91 -5.04 8.28
N PHE A 165 2.18 -5.69 9.42
CA PHE A 165 2.92 -6.95 9.42
C PHE A 165 2.13 -8.03 8.67
N GLU A 166 2.76 -8.62 7.67
CA GLU A 166 2.17 -9.67 6.88
C GLU A 166 3.22 -10.73 6.53
N ASN A 167 2.94 -11.96 6.96
CA ASN A 167 3.71 -13.13 6.55
C ASN A 167 2.88 -14.38 6.84
N GLY A 168 2.38 -15.01 5.80
CA GLY A 168 1.57 -16.23 5.90
C GLY A 168 2.37 -17.51 6.10
N SER A 169 3.70 -17.45 6.16
CA SER A 169 4.52 -18.63 6.43
C SER A 169 4.62 -18.88 7.94
N PRO A 170 4.25 -20.09 8.42
CA PRO A 170 4.45 -20.44 9.83
C PRO A 170 5.90 -20.31 10.31
N ALA A 171 6.87 -20.49 9.40
CA ALA A 171 8.30 -20.39 9.72
C ALA A 171 8.76 -18.95 10.02
N TYR A 172 8.03 -17.93 9.55
CA TYR A 172 8.40 -16.52 9.67
C TYR A 172 7.28 -15.66 10.27
N ASN A 173 6.51 -16.23 11.20
CA ASN A 173 5.36 -15.57 11.83
C ASN A 173 5.63 -15.14 13.28
N ASP A 174 6.89 -15.01 13.68
CA ASP A 174 7.25 -14.52 15.00
C ASP A 174 7.29 -12.99 15.01
N ARG A 175 6.26 -12.38 15.60
CA ARG A 175 6.13 -10.94 15.73
C ARG A 175 7.27 -10.31 16.55
N SER A 176 7.90 -11.04 17.45
CA SER A 176 9.02 -10.51 18.24
C SER A 176 10.27 -10.31 17.39
N VAL A 177 10.51 -11.23 16.45
CA VAL A 177 11.59 -11.11 15.46
C VAL A 177 11.33 -9.93 14.53
N TRP A 178 10.11 -9.84 13.96
CA TRP A 178 9.73 -8.71 13.10
C TRP A 178 9.87 -7.37 13.83
N ASN A 179 9.39 -7.29 15.06
CA ASN A 179 9.44 -6.11 15.91
C ASN A 179 10.90 -5.63 16.13
N SER A 180 11.80 -6.56 16.46
CA SER A 180 13.23 -6.26 16.63
C SER A 180 13.86 -5.75 15.34
N LEU A 181 13.59 -6.41 14.20
CA LEU A 181 14.12 -6.03 12.90
C LEU A 181 13.59 -4.65 12.45
N MET A 182 12.29 -4.37 12.67
CA MET A 182 11.71 -3.08 12.34
C MET A 182 12.28 -1.96 13.20
N SER A 183 12.45 -2.20 14.50
CA SER A 183 13.04 -1.24 15.41
C SER A 183 14.51 -0.94 15.07
N GLU A 184 15.27 -1.98 14.76
CA GLU A 184 16.64 -1.83 14.28
C GLU A 184 16.68 -1.03 12.98
N PHE A 185 15.85 -1.38 11.99
CA PHE A 185 15.78 -0.70 10.71
C PHE A 185 15.50 0.80 10.89
N LEU A 186 14.48 1.16 11.67
CA LEU A 186 14.08 2.55 11.85
C LEU A 186 15.03 3.35 12.76
N SER A 187 15.95 2.71 13.49
CA SER A 187 16.96 3.36 14.32
C SER A 187 18.36 3.37 13.74
N SER A 188 18.59 2.65 12.64
CA SER A 188 19.89 2.54 12.00
C SER A 188 20.35 3.86 11.39
N GLU A 189 21.59 4.23 11.61
CA GLU A 189 22.26 5.36 10.93
C GLU A 189 22.25 5.20 9.41
N GLU A 190 22.35 3.95 8.91
CA GLU A 190 22.31 3.65 7.47
C GLU A 190 20.99 4.01 6.80
N THR A 191 19.91 4.08 7.56
CA THR A 191 18.58 4.40 7.05
C THR A 191 18.18 5.85 7.31
N PHE A 192 19.09 6.66 7.84
CA PHE A 192 18.85 8.07 8.13
C PHE A 192 17.58 8.31 8.95
N PRO A 193 17.57 7.93 10.25
CA PRO A 193 16.37 7.94 11.08
C PRO A 193 15.63 9.28 11.11
N SER A 194 16.35 10.41 10.99
CA SER A 194 15.77 11.74 10.93
C SER A 194 14.86 11.98 9.71
N ARG A 195 14.97 11.16 8.67
CA ARG A 195 14.22 11.31 7.43
C ARG A 195 12.81 10.72 7.51
N PHE A 196 12.57 9.76 8.40
CA PHE A 196 11.25 9.15 8.58
C PHE A 196 10.82 9.00 10.04
N ARG A 197 11.41 9.77 10.93
CA ARG A 197 10.97 9.88 12.31
C ARG A 197 10.36 11.24 12.55
N ILE A 198 9.12 11.36 12.11
CA ILE A 198 8.33 12.55 12.43
C ILE A 198 7.17 12.13 13.34
N ASP A 199 7.08 12.71 14.52
CA ASP A 199 5.98 12.43 15.43
C ASP A 199 4.66 12.92 14.82
N TYR A 200 3.63 12.09 14.91
CA TYR A 200 2.29 12.49 14.54
C TYR A 200 1.82 13.65 15.38
N ARG A 201 1.29 14.64 14.72
CA ARG A 201 0.47 15.71 15.31
C ARG A 201 -0.71 15.96 14.37
N PRO A 202 -1.90 16.25 14.90
CA PRO A 202 -3.07 16.49 14.06
C PRO A 202 -2.91 17.70 13.13
N ASP A 203 -2.10 18.66 13.53
CA ASP A 203 -1.82 19.93 12.85
C ASP A 203 -0.58 19.91 11.95
N LEU A 204 -0.05 18.71 11.61
CA LEU A 204 1.06 18.60 10.64
C LEU A 204 0.72 19.27 9.32
N THR A 205 1.71 20.00 8.79
CA THR A 205 1.59 20.70 7.52
C THR A 205 2.49 20.08 6.45
N VAL A 206 2.31 20.51 5.20
CA VAL A 206 3.19 20.14 4.08
C VAL A 206 4.64 20.46 4.41
N GLY A 207 4.93 21.65 4.95
CA GLY A 207 6.28 22.07 5.32
C GLY A 207 6.94 21.18 6.38
N ASP A 208 6.16 20.68 7.35
CA ASP A 208 6.67 19.75 8.38
C ASP A 208 7.13 18.40 7.78
N LEU A 209 6.53 18.01 6.66
CA LEU A 209 6.71 16.69 6.03
C LEU A 209 7.71 16.69 4.87
N ARG A 210 7.99 17.85 4.23
CA ARG A 210 8.92 17.90 3.10
C ARG A 210 10.25 17.22 3.40
N GLY A 211 10.72 16.45 2.45
CA GLY A 211 11.98 15.68 2.55
C GLY A 211 11.90 14.44 3.43
N LYS A 212 10.71 14.04 3.92
CA LYS A 212 10.55 12.95 4.89
C LYS A 212 9.62 11.86 4.40
N ILE A 213 9.72 10.70 5.03
CA ILE A 213 8.75 9.61 4.94
C ILE A 213 7.98 9.55 6.27
N LEU A 214 6.69 9.80 6.22
CA LEU A 214 5.78 9.64 7.35
C LEU A 214 5.41 8.15 7.47
N ILE A 215 5.74 7.53 8.61
CA ILE A 215 5.43 6.13 8.86
C ILE A 215 4.16 6.03 9.69
N LEU A 216 3.16 5.33 9.18
CA LEU A 216 1.96 4.92 9.90
C LEU A 216 1.96 3.39 10.01
N SER A 217 1.78 2.84 11.21
CA SER A 217 1.82 1.40 11.41
C SER A 217 0.57 0.88 12.09
N ARG A 218 -0.02 -0.15 11.52
CA ARG A 218 -1.15 -0.89 12.10
C ARG A 218 -0.70 -1.91 13.15
N ASP A 219 0.60 -2.22 13.19
CA ASP A 219 1.18 -3.14 14.16
C ASP A 219 2.10 -2.39 15.11
N ALA A 220 2.06 -2.79 16.38
CA ALA A 220 2.98 -2.30 17.38
C ALA A 220 4.39 -2.88 17.15
N TYR A 221 5.41 -2.04 17.25
CA TYR A 221 6.81 -2.44 17.21
C TYR A 221 7.63 -1.60 18.21
N ALA A 222 8.62 -2.24 18.86
CA ALA A 222 9.44 -1.62 19.92
C ALA A 222 8.61 -0.94 21.01
N ASP A 223 9.09 0.18 21.53
CA ASP A 223 8.41 1.01 22.53
C ASP A 223 7.43 1.95 21.85
N GLN A 224 6.23 1.47 21.62
CA GLN A 224 5.19 2.24 20.96
C GLN A 224 4.64 3.40 21.81
N PRO A 225 4.32 4.53 21.22
CA PRO A 225 4.58 4.94 19.82
C PRO A 225 6.03 5.41 19.65
N ILE A 226 6.72 4.84 18.66
CA ILE A 226 8.17 5.09 18.47
C ILE A 226 8.44 6.13 17.38
N THR A 227 7.61 6.15 16.34
CA THR A 227 7.76 7.05 15.19
C THR A 227 6.46 7.81 14.94
N SER A 228 6.15 8.10 13.70
CA SER A 228 5.11 9.03 13.28
C SER A 228 3.70 8.65 13.70
N GLY A 229 3.37 7.39 13.81
CA GLY A 229 2.04 7.02 14.23
C GLY A 229 1.79 5.53 14.30
N TYR A 230 1.27 5.09 15.44
CA TYR A 230 0.67 3.78 15.62
C TYR A 230 -0.84 3.90 15.43
N ILE A 231 -1.37 3.11 14.52
CA ILE A 231 -2.80 3.06 14.24
C ILE A 231 -3.44 1.92 15.04
N SER A 232 -4.39 2.25 15.89
CA SER A 232 -5.20 1.30 16.63
C SER A 232 -6.66 1.39 16.24
N GLY A 233 -7.40 0.28 16.33
CA GLY A 233 -8.82 0.22 16.02
C GLY A 233 -9.15 0.22 14.52
N TRP A 234 -8.17 -0.01 13.66
CA TRP A 234 -8.45 -0.28 12.26
C TRP A 234 -9.19 -1.61 12.13
N SER A 235 -10.33 -1.58 11.51
CA SER A 235 -11.11 -2.77 11.21
C SER A 235 -11.56 -2.77 9.75
N PHE A 236 -11.71 -3.96 9.20
CA PHE A 236 -12.37 -4.14 7.91
C PHE A 236 -13.87 -4.03 8.14
N ALA A 237 -14.49 -2.95 7.67
CA ALA A 237 -15.92 -2.77 7.80
C ALA A 237 -16.61 -3.16 6.49
N GLU A 238 -17.68 -3.96 6.59
CA GLU A 238 -18.50 -4.31 5.43
C GLU A 238 -19.32 -3.11 4.95
N GLU A 239 -19.65 -2.20 5.85
CA GLU A 239 -20.40 -0.98 5.56
C GLU A 239 -19.85 0.19 6.38
N GLY A 240 -19.73 1.34 5.72
CA GLY A 240 -19.43 2.61 6.36
C GLY A 240 -17.99 2.83 6.74
N THR A 241 -17.80 3.78 7.63
CA THR A 241 -16.52 4.30 8.08
C THR A 241 -16.18 3.75 9.45
N THR A 242 -14.95 3.31 9.62
CA THR A 242 -14.43 3.00 10.95
C THR A 242 -13.58 4.16 11.48
N SER A 243 -13.71 4.46 12.78
CA SER A 243 -12.85 5.39 13.47
C SER A 243 -11.68 4.62 14.06
N ALA A 244 -10.50 4.85 13.49
CA ALA A 244 -9.23 4.44 14.07
C ALA A 244 -8.59 5.59 14.83
N ARG A 245 -7.49 5.32 15.51
CA ARG A 245 -6.68 6.34 16.20
C ARG A 245 -5.24 6.25 15.73
N ILE A 246 -4.62 7.43 15.55
CA ILE A 246 -3.18 7.54 15.39
C ILE A 246 -2.61 8.03 16.71
N THR A 247 -1.59 7.36 17.22
CA THR A 247 -0.92 7.71 18.45
C THR A 247 0.59 7.82 18.22
N SER A 248 1.20 8.91 18.67
CA SER A 248 2.64 9.11 18.73
C SER A 248 3.08 9.49 20.15
N ARG A 249 4.37 9.78 20.33
CA ARG A 249 4.89 10.26 21.62
C ARG A 249 4.32 11.60 22.07
N VAL A 250 3.83 12.42 21.13
CA VAL A 250 3.43 13.80 21.40
C VAL A 250 1.93 14.03 21.28
N ALA A 251 1.21 13.20 20.52
CA ALA A 251 -0.22 13.40 20.31
C ALA A 251 -0.95 12.10 19.99
N THR A 252 -2.27 12.15 20.19
CA THR A 252 -3.23 11.16 19.68
C THR A 252 -4.29 11.89 18.86
N GLY A 253 -4.67 11.32 17.73
CA GLY A 253 -5.66 11.90 16.84
C GLY A 253 -6.64 10.87 16.26
N VAL A 254 -7.63 11.37 15.53
CA VAL A 254 -8.62 10.58 14.81
C VAL A 254 -8.13 10.27 13.42
N LEU A 255 -8.29 9.00 13.02
CA LEU A 255 -8.11 8.53 11.65
C LEU A 255 -9.43 7.92 11.17
N GLY A 256 -10.04 8.54 10.18
CA GLY A 256 -11.13 7.91 9.45
C GLY A 256 -10.59 6.86 8.48
N VAL A 257 -11.19 5.68 8.45
CA VAL A 257 -10.79 4.60 7.55
C VAL A 257 -12.02 4.02 6.87
N GLN A 258 -12.00 3.96 5.55
CA GLN A 258 -12.88 3.12 4.75
C GLN A 258 -12.04 1.98 4.17
N ASP A 259 -12.28 0.76 4.63
CA ASP A 259 -11.57 -0.44 4.19
C ASP A 259 -12.55 -1.64 4.15
N TYR A 260 -13.60 -1.53 3.32
CA TYR A 260 -14.45 -2.68 2.98
C TYR A 260 -13.67 -3.54 1.97
N TYR A 261 -12.79 -4.38 2.50
CA TYR A 261 -11.79 -5.11 1.72
C TYR A 261 -12.37 -6.37 1.07
N HIS A 262 -13.09 -7.22 1.82
CA HIS A 262 -13.79 -8.39 1.27
C HIS A 262 -15.14 -7.99 0.74
N VAL A 263 -15.19 -7.72 -0.58
CA VAL A 263 -16.35 -7.12 -1.24
C VAL A 263 -17.34 -8.17 -1.65
N GLU A 264 -18.36 -8.40 -0.84
CA GLU A 264 -19.50 -9.27 -1.17
C GLU A 264 -20.51 -8.58 -2.09
N LYS A 265 -20.66 -7.25 -1.94
CA LYS A 265 -21.60 -6.42 -2.68
C LYS A 265 -20.90 -5.22 -3.28
N PRO A 266 -20.57 -5.25 -4.58
CA PRO A 266 -19.85 -4.16 -5.26
C PRO A 266 -20.52 -2.79 -5.11
N GLU A 267 -21.85 -2.73 -5.18
CA GLU A 267 -22.61 -1.48 -5.04
C GLU A 267 -22.49 -0.88 -3.63
N VAL A 268 -22.37 -1.70 -2.60
CA VAL A 268 -22.15 -1.25 -1.21
C VAL A 268 -20.75 -0.67 -1.06
N LYS A 269 -19.74 -1.32 -1.68
CA LYS A 269 -18.37 -0.80 -1.69
C LYS A 269 -18.28 0.54 -2.40
N VAL A 270 -18.88 0.67 -3.60
CA VAL A 270 -18.92 1.93 -4.36
C VAL A 270 -19.55 3.03 -3.53
N LYS A 271 -20.67 2.74 -2.85
CA LYS A 271 -21.33 3.70 -1.97
C LYS A 271 -20.44 4.08 -0.79
N ALA A 272 -19.82 3.11 -0.12
CA ALA A 272 -18.93 3.36 1.02
C ALA A 272 -17.74 4.25 0.63
N VAL A 273 -17.10 3.99 -0.52
CA VAL A 273 -16.02 4.83 -1.07
C VAL A 273 -16.51 6.25 -1.32
N SER A 274 -17.70 6.39 -1.91
CA SER A 274 -18.28 7.71 -2.23
C SER A 274 -18.66 8.50 -0.98
N ASP A 275 -19.38 7.89 -0.04
CA ASP A 275 -19.80 8.54 1.21
C ASP A 275 -18.59 8.95 2.04
N PHE A 276 -17.51 8.17 1.99
CA PHE A 276 -16.30 8.48 2.73
C PHE A 276 -15.52 9.67 2.17
N MET A 277 -15.67 9.99 0.89
CA MET A 277 -15.15 11.25 0.34
C MET A 277 -15.83 12.46 0.99
N ASP A 278 -17.14 12.38 1.24
CA ASP A 278 -17.88 13.44 1.93
C ASP A 278 -17.41 13.55 3.38
N TRP A 279 -17.27 12.41 4.06
CA TRP A 279 -16.75 12.37 5.42
C TRP A 279 -15.34 12.99 5.52
N ALA A 280 -14.45 12.69 4.56
CA ALA A 280 -13.11 13.24 4.51
C ALA A 280 -13.11 14.76 4.36
N ALA A 281 -13.94 15.29 3.47
CA ALA A 281 -14.08 16.72 3.24
C ALA A 281 -14.64 17.45 4.48
N ASP A 282 -15.66 16.89 5.13
CA ASP A 282 -16.33 17.47 6.30
C ASP A 282 -15.41 17.50 7.53
N ASN A 283 -14.54 16.51 7.68
CA ASN A 283 -13.68 16.35 8.87
C ASN A 283 -12.25 16.89 8.68
N ALA A 284 -11.88 17.34 7.48
CA ALA A 284 -10.55 17.90 7.20
C ALA A 284 -10.25 19.16 8.06
N SER A 285 -11.27 19.97 8.38
CA SER A 285 -11.15 21.16 9.25
C SER A 285 -10.88 20.81 10.71
N GLU A 286 -11.28 19.62 11.14
CA GLU A 286 -11.05 19.08 12.49
C GLU A 286 -9.68 18.39 12.62
N ASN A 287 -8.83 18.50 11.60
CA ASN A 287 -7.55 17.80 11.49
C ASN A 287 -7.67 16.27 11.59
N ALA A 288 -8.79 15.71 11.23
CA ALA A 288 -8.96 14.26 11.08
C ALA A 288 -8.27 13.79 9.81
N TRP A 289 -7.40 12.81 9.95
CA TRP A 289 -6.76 12.19 8.79
C TRP A 289 -7.64 11.07 8.23
N THR A 290 -7.51 10.80 6.93
CA THR A 290 -8.40 9.86 6.24
C THR A 290 -7.66 8.94 5.31
N ILE A 291 -8.10 7.67 5.28
CA ILE A 291 -7.63 6.63 4.36
C ILE A 291 -8.86 5.98 3.73
N ASN A 292 -9.00 6.11 2.42
CA ASN A 292 -10.11 5.58 1.64
C ASN A 292 -9.61 4.55 0.62
N HIS A 293 -9.91 3.27 0.85
CA HIS A 293 -9.52 2.20 -0.04
C HIS A 293 -10.52 2.02 -1.18
N THR A 294 -10.11 2.30 -2.42
CA THR A 294 -10.82 1.85 -3.62
C THR A 294 -10.49 0.39 -3.95
N SER A 295 -9.42 -0.14 -3.37
CA SER A 295 -9.00 -1.52 -3.45
C SER A 295 -9.95 -2.48 -2.73
N GLY A 296 -9.95 -3.75 -3.12
CA GLY A 296 -10.73 -4.80 -2.51
C GLY A 296 -10.69 -6.09 -3.32
N TYR A 297 -11.21 -7.19 -2.77
CA TYR A 297 -11.31 -8.45 -3.46
C TYR A 297 -12.65 -9.14 -3.19
N THR A 298 -13.10 -9.99 -4.13
CA THR A 298 -14.40 -10.71 -4.06
C THR A 298 -14.25 -12.20 -3.83
N GLY A 299 -13.04 -12.77 -3.91
CA GLY A 299 -12.76 -14.19 -3.66
C GLY A 299 -11.44 -14.66 -4.25
N ILE A 300 -10.80 -15.61 -3.56
CA ILE A 300 -9.44 -16.09 -3.88
C ILE A 300 -9.42 -17.02 -5.11
N LEU A 301 -10.54 -17.66 -5.46
CA LEU A 301 -10.63 -18.69 -6.49
C LEU A 301 -11.32 -18.25 -7.78
N SER A 302 -11.56 -16.96 -7.96
CA SER A 302 -12.09 -16.44 -9.21
C SER A 302 -10.98 -16.49 -10.28
N THR A 303 -11.28 -17.05 -11.44
CA THR A 303 -10.42 -16.99 -12.62
C THR A 303 -10.30 -15.58 -13.19
N ASP A 304 -11.21 -14.70 -12.79
CA ASP A 304 -11.16 -13.26 -13.03
C ASP A 304 -10.39 -12.60 -11.89
N ASN A 305 -9.45 -11.74 -12.23
CA ASN A 305 -8.68 -11.00 -11.25
C ASN A 305 -9.58 -9.98 -10.54
N THR A 306 -10.06 -10.35 -9.36
CA THR A 306 -11.05 -9.61 -8.60
C THR A 306 -10.56 -8.24 -8.11
N TYR A 307 -9.23 -8.04 -7.99
CA TYR A 307 -8.64 -6.72 -7.71
C TYR A 307 -8.89 -5.74 -8.86
N ARG A 308 -8.80 -6.22 -10.13
CA ARG A 308 -9.11 -5.41 -11.32
C ARG A 308 -10.56 -5.01 -11.38
N GLU A 309 -11.47 -5.93 -11.06
CA GLU A 309 -12.90 -5.66 -11.02
C GLU A 309 -13.24 -4.62 -9.96
N ASN A 310 -12.70 -4.76 -8.74
CA ASN A 310 -12.90 -3.77 -7.70
C ASN A 310 -12.30 -2.41 -8.07
N ALA A 311 -11.12 -2.37 -8.66
CA ALA A 311 -10.54 -1.12 -9.19
C ALA A 311 -11.46 -0.48 -10.24
N ALA A 312 -12.00 -1.27 -11.18
CA ALA A 312 -12.91 -0.79 -12.24
C ALA A 312 -14.27 -0.29 -11.70
N ASN A 313 -14.74 -0.83 -10.57
CA ASN A 313 -15.98 -0.37 -9.95
C ASN A 313 -15.75 0.92 -9.13
N ASN A 314 -14.63 1.04 -8.43
CA ASN A 314 -14.43 2.08 -7.43
C ASN A 314 -13.63 3.28 -7.94
N ASN A 315 -12.53 3.07 -8.68
CA ASN A 315 -11.69 4.19 -9.18
C ASN A 315 -12.46 5.18 -10.04
N PRO A 316 -13.32 4.73 -11.01
CA PRO A 316 -14.12 5.67 -11.81
C PRO A 316 -15.10 6.50 -11.00
N THR A 317 -15.59 5.99 -9.87
CA THR A 317 -16.51 6.72 -8.98
C THR A 317 -15.79 7.91 -8.34
N VAL A 318 -14.60 7.69 -7.78
CA VAL A 318 -13.77 8.77 -7.22
C VAL A 318 -13.38 9.76 -8.33
N TYR A 319 -12.91 9.26 -9.48
CA TYR A 319 -12.52 10.08 -10.62
C TYR A 319 -13.63 11.04 -11.05
N ARG A 320 -14.85 10.52 -11.28
CA ARG A 320 -16.00 11.34 -11.73
C ARG A 320 -16.36 12.43 -10.72
N ARG A 321 -16.39 12.11 -9.44
CA ARG A 321 -16.66 13.09 -8.39
C ARG A 321 -15.61 14.20 -8.37
N LEU A 322 -14.35 13.83 -8.52
CA LEU A 322 -13.26 14.81 -8.54
C LEU A 322 -13.34 15.73 -9.76
N ILE A 323 -13.50 15.21 -10.98
CA ILE A 323 -13.57 16.07 -12.17
C ILE A 323 -14.79 16.99 -12.17
N ASN A 324 -15.87 16.58 -11.49
CA ASN A 324 -17.09 17.42 -11.32
C ASN A 324 -16.95 18.46 -10.19
N GLY A 325 -15.85 18.43 -9.42
CA GLY A 325 -15.64 19.37 -8.30
C GLY A 325 -16.52 19.09 -7.08
N GLU A 326 -16.95 17.83 -6.90
CA GLU A 326 -17.89 17.42 -5.84
C GLU A 326 -17.20 17.10 -4.50
N CYS A 327 -15.89 17.30 -4.38
CA CYS A 327 -15.15 16.96 -3.16
C CYS A 327 -14.02 17.96 -2.90
N ALA A 328 -13.97 18.54 -1.71
CA ALA A 328 -12.95 19.51 -1.33
C ALA A 328 -11.61 18.86 -0.92
N SER A 329 -11.65 17.68 -0.33
CA SER A 329 -10.47 16.90 0.10
C SER A 329 -10.82 15.42 0.12
N THR A 330 -9.91 14.57 -0.34
CA THR A 330 -10.12 13.12 -0.32
C THR A 330 -9.37 12.41 0.81
N GLY A 331 -8.41 13.08 1.46
CA GLY A 331 -7.39 12.38 2.22
C GLY A 331 -6.56 11.44 1.33
N MET A 332 -6.09 10.34 1.88
CA MET A 332 -5.32 9.32 1.15
C MET A 332 -6.25 8.32 0.47
N VAL A 333 -6.22 8.24 -0.86
CA VAL A 333 -7.01 7.28 -1.67
C VAL A 333 -6.11 6.13 -2.07
N MET A 334 -6.36 4.94 -1.52
CA MET A 334 -5.54 3.74 -1.74
C MET A 334 -6.10 2.90 -2.88
N MET A 335 -5.40 2.92 -4.02
CA MET A 335 -5.87 2.35 -5.29
C MET A 335 -5.12 1.07 -5.66
N ASP A 336 -5.78 0.23 -6.47
CA ASP A 336 -5.16 -0.84 -7.24
C ASP A 336 -4.98 -0.44 -8.71
N TRP A 337 -4.02 -1.06 -9.39
CA TRP A 337 -3.76 -0.95 -10.84
C TRP A 337 -3.48 0.47 -11.33
N VAL A 338 -2.67 1.23 -10.57
CA VAL A 338 -2.25 2.56 -11.03
C VAL A 338 -1.37 2.49 -12.28
N GLY A 339 -1.49 3.51 -13.13
CA GLY A 339 -0.77 3.65 -14.40
C GLY A 339 -1.49 3.07 -15.62
N ASN A 340 -2.55 2.32 -15.45
CA ASN A 340 -3.33 1.74 -16.55
C ASN A 340 -4.72 2.37 -16.64
N PHE A 341 -5.16 2.75 -17.83
CA PHE A 341 -6.58 3.02 -18.06
C PHE A 341 -7.38 1.72 -18.04
N LYS A 342 -6.83 0.68 -18.66
CA LYS A 342 -7.46 -0.63 -18.79
C LYS A 342 -6.51 -1.74 -18.38
N SER A 343 -7.01 -2.73 -17.67
CA SER A 343 -6.29 -3.94 -17.30
C SER A 343 -7.14 -5.16 -17.61
N GLY A 344 -6.73 -5.96 -18.61
CA GLY A 344 -7.56 -6.99 -19.20
C GLY A 344 -8.85 -6.39 -19.78
N ARG A 345 -10.01 -6.93 -19.39
CA ARG A 345 -11.33 -6.42 -19.83
C ARG A 345 -11.84 -5.21 -19.01
N TYR A 346 -11.14 -4.85 -17.93
CA TYR A 346 -11.60 -3.86 -16.95
C TYR A 346 -11.01 -2.48 -17.21
N GLU A 347 -11.84 -1.44 -17.19
CA GLU A 347 -11.42 -0.04 -17.22
C GLU A 347 -11.17 0.43 -15.79
N VAL A 348 -9.90 0.43 -15.38
CA VAL A 348 -9.51 0.66 -13.99
C VAL A 348 -9.18 2.12 -13.67
N TYR A 349 -9.10 2.99 -14.67
CA TYR A 349 -8.83 4.44 -14.52
C TYR A 349 -7.56 4.77 -13.72
N GLY A 350 -6.63 3.84 -13.64
CA GLY A 350 -5.43 3.97 -12.83
C GLY A 350 -4.42 5.00 -13.35
N ASP A 351 -4.53 5.42 -14.62
CA ASP A 351 -3.75 6.51 -15.22
C ASP A 351 -4.40 7.89 -15.02
N LEU A 352 -5.72 7.95 -14.90
CA LEU A 352 -6.47 9.19 -14.81
C LEU A 352 -6.72 9.64 -13.36
N LEU A 353 -7.02 8.69 -12.48
CA LEU A 353 -7.42 8.99 -11.11
C LEU A 353 -6.31 9.67 -10.29
N PRO A 354 -5.02 9.25 -10.36
CA PRO A 354 -3.95 9.94 -9.64
C PRO A 354 -3.87 11.43 -10.00
N GLN A 355 -3.97 11.77 -11.28
CA GLN A 355 -3.97 13.17 -11.73
C GLN A 355 -5.18 13.95 -11.19
N ALA A 356 -6.38 13.37 -11.23
CA ALA A 356 -7.57 14.02 -10.70
C ALA A 356 -7.47 14.30 -9.19
N ILE A 357 -6.86 13.37 -8.43
CA ILE A 357 -6.61 13.57 -7.00
C ILE A 357 -5.57 14.69 -6.76
N ILE A 358 -4.51 14.74 -7.56
CA ILE A 358 -3.50 15.81 -7.48
C ILE A 358 -4.14 17.15 -7.79
N ASP A 359 -4.87 17.28 -8.89
CA ASP A 359 -5.51 18.51 -9.34
C ASP A 359 -6.50 19.06 -8.31
N ASN A 360 -7.09 18.19 -7.50
CA ASN A 360 -8.03 18.60 -6.45
C ASN A 360 -7.38 19.50 -5.39
N ASN A 361 -6.07 19.37 -5.14
CA ASN A 361 -5.35 20.23 -4.20
C ASN A 361 -5.18 21.67 -4.71
N PHE A 362 -5.34 21.91 -6.01
CA PHE A 362 -5.11 23.21 -6.66
C PHE A 362 -6.39 23.90 -7.14
N ARG A 363 -7.53 23.30 -6.84
CA ARG A 363 -8.84 23.93 -7.11
C ARG A 363 -9.11 25.01 -6.07
N LYS A 364 -9.59 26.15 -6.56
CA LYS A 364 -10.00 27.30 -5.74
C LYS A 364 -11.49 27.24 -5.45
#